data_4a536e5f42d6723527253bef66fc54f7
#
_entry.id   4a536e5f42d6723527253bef66fc54f7
#
_cell.length_a   1.000
_cell.length_b   1.000
_cell.length_c   1.000
_cell.angle_alpha   90.00
_cell.angle_beta   90.00
_cell.angle_gamma   90.00
#
_symmetry.space_group_name_H-M   'P 1'
#
loop_
_entity.id
_entity.type
_entity.pdbx_description
1 polymer ?
#
loop_
_entity_poly.entity_id
_entity_poly.type
_entity_poly.pdbx_seq_one_letter_code
_entity_poly.pdbx_strand_id
1 'polypeptide(L)'
;MEDGVELLKLAKDRRAIVWVAQEYRYMPPVAEMIRMAHAGEVGRIHQVAIREHREPFYPKVGDWNRFSANTGGTLVEKCCHYFNLMDLILGQRPTKIYASGGQRVNHLDERYAGQTPDILDSAFVVVDYPDGARAMLDLCMYAENSVDNEHITVIGDEGKLESLLPALTLRLGKRADWGKREVWGQASGTGRGVAVRRVWDTNIRYAGQHFGASYIEHQRFAAALRSGGPAEIGLEEGLRSVATGIAAHRSIASGQAVWMADVLPEGL
;
A
#
# COMPACT_ATOMS: atom_id res chain seq x y z
N MET A 1 -2.19 18.92 -2.25
CA MET A 1 -3.62 18.76 -2.62
C MET A 1 -4.04 19.63 -3.79
N GLU A 2 -3.70 20.91 -3.78
CA GLU A 2 -4.08 21.90 -4.82
C GLU A 2 -3.72 21.43 -6.23
N ASP A 3 -2.49 21.00 -6.47
CA ASP A 3 -2.04 20.47 -7.77
C ASP A 3 -2.82 19.24 -8.22
N GLY A 4 -3.17 18.35 -7.28
CA GLY A 4 -3.96 17.17 -7.58
C GLY A 4 -5.40 17.50 -8.00
N VAL A 5 -6.01 18.50 -7.36
CA VAL A 5 -7.32 19.03 -7.74
C VAL A 5 -7.28 19.70 -9.10
N GLU A 6 -6.22 20.43 -9.39
CA GLU A 6 -6.01 21.05 -10.69
C GLU A 6 -5.84 20.01 -11.80
N LEU A 7 -5.08 18.93 -11.52
CA LEU A 7 -4.95 17.80 -12.45
C LEU A 7 -6.31 17.15 -12.76
N LEU A 8 -7.18 16.98 -11.74
CA LEU A 8 -8.53 16.46 -11.96
C LEU A 8 -9.36 17.36 -12.90
N LYS A 9 -9.30 18.67 -12.71
CA LYS A 9 -9.97 19.65 -13.58
C LYS A 9 -9.44 19.58 -15.02
N LEU A 10 -8.13 19.56 -15.18
CA LEU A 10 -7.47 19.46 -16.48
C LEU A 10 -7.77 18.15 -17.22
N ALA A 11 -7.95 17.06 -16.46
CA ALA A 11 -8.23 15.75 -17.05
C ALA A 11 -9.69 15.57 -17.47
N LYS A 12 -10.64 16.32 -16.87
CA LYS A 12 -12.08 16.13 -17.04
C LYS A 12 -12.53 16.18 -18.51
N ASP A 13 -11.95 17.09 -19.29
CA ASP A 13 -12.31 17.31 -20.69
C ASP A 13 -11.33 16.66 -21.68
N ARG A 14 -10.42 15.84 -21.18
CA ARG A 14 -9.42 15.14 -22.01
C ARG A 14 -9.94 13.83 -22.53
N ARG A 15 -9.72 13.58 -23.84
CA ARG A 15 -10.00 12.26 -24.47
C ARG A 15 -8.92 11.22 -24.15
N ALA A 16 -7.72 11.70 -23.80
CA ALA A 16 -6.61 10.82 -23.46
C ALA A 16 -6.85 10.15 -22.11
N ILE A 17 -6.53 8.86 -22.03
CA ILE A 17 -6.55 8.12 -20.78
C ILE A 17 -5.48 8.69 -19.83
N VAL A 18 -5.85 8.98 -18.59
CA VAL A 18 -4.95 9.35 -17.52
C VAL A 18 -4.92 8.20 -16.52
N TRP A 19 -3.76 7.57 -16.39
CA TRP A 19 -3.54 6.39 -15.58
C TRP A 19 -2.60 6.69 -14.43
N VAL A 20 -2.97 6.33 -13.21
CA VAL A 20 -2.10 6.46 -12.04
C VAL A 20 -1.40 5.12 -11.78
N ALA A 21 -0.08 5.14 -11.73
CA ALA A 21 0.73 3.94 -11.57
C ALA A 21 0.75 3.44 -10.12
N GLN A 22 -0.29 2.72 -9.72
CA GLN A 22 -0.40 2.07 -8.41
C GLN A 22 -0.08 0.57 -8.57
N GLU A 23 1.16 0.27 -8.96
CA GLU A 23 1.58 -1.04 -9.44
C GLU A 23 1.53 -2.18 -8.42
N TYR A 24 1.56 -1.90 -7.11
CA TYR A 24 1.63 -2.92 -6.06
C TYR A 24 0.45 -3.88 -6.08
N ARG A 25 -0.72 -3.44 -6.56
CA ARG A 25 -1.90 -4.30 -6.74
C ARG A 25 -1.68 -5.43 -7.76
N TYR A 26 -0.68 -5.30 -8.62
CA TYR A 26 -0.34 -6.30 -9.66
C TYR A 26 0.78 -7.24 -9.25
N MET A 27 1.43 -7.08 -8.10
CA MET A 27 2.38 -8.07 -7.58
C MET A 27 1.65 -9.42 -7.42
N PRO A 28 2.18 -10.54 -7.95
CA PRO A 28 1.41 -11.79 -8.08
C PRO A 28 0.71 -12.27 -6.81
N PRO A 29 1.36 -12.36 -5.63
CA PRO A 29 0.66 -12.80 -4.42
C PRO A 29 -0.33 -11.75 -3.89
N VAL A 30 -0.10 -10.45 -4.16
CA VAL A 30 -1.03 -9.37 -3.77
C VAL A 30 -2.27 -9.39 -4.65
N ALA A 31 -2.10 -9.49 -5.96
CA ALA A 31 -3.22 -9.59 -6.90
C ALA A 31 -4.14 -10.78 -6.58
N GLU A 32 -3.52 -11.94 -6.30
CA GLU A 32 -4.28 -13.12 -5.93
C GLU A 32 -4.95 -12.98 -4.55
N MET A 33 -4.29 -12.34 -3.58
CA MET A 33 -4.88 -12.02 -2.28
C MET A 33 -6.11 -11.14 -2.41
N ILE A 34 -6.03 -10.06 -3.23
CA ILE A 34 -7.17 -9.17 -3.51
C ILE A 34 -8.32 -9.97 -4.14
N ARG A 35 -8.02 -10.79 -5.15
CA ARG A 35 -9.02 -11.65 -5.81
C ARG A 35 -9.73 -12.57 -4.82
N MET A 36 -8.98 -13.23 -3.92
CA MET A 36 -9.53 -14.13 -2.91
C MET A 36 -10.34 -13.39 -1.86
N ALA A 37 -9.88 -12.23 -1.41
CA ALA A 37 -10.58 -11.38 -0.47
C ALA A 37 -11.95 -10.94 -1.03
N HIS A 38 -11.98 -10.46 -2.27
CA HIS A 38 -13.22 -10.06 -2.95
C HIS A 38 -14.11 -11.27 -3.33
N ALA A 39 -13.56 -12.47 -3.45
CA ALA A 39 -14.34 -13.70 -3.61
C ALA A 39 -14.97 -14.20 -2.30
N GLY A 40 -14.76 -13.49 -1.18
CA GLY A 40 -15.32 -13.85 0.13
C GLY A 40 -14.58 -14.96 0.86
N GLU A 41 -13.33 -15.28 0.47
CA GLU A 41 -12.57 -16.37 1.08
C GLU A 41 -12.30 -16.19 2.58
N VAL A 42 -12.41 -14.99 3.09
CA VAL A 42 -12.23 -14.66 4.51
C VAL A 42 -13.50 -14.10 5.17
N GLY A 43 -14.63 -14.13 4.46
CA GLY A 43 -15.87 -13.48 4.89
C GLY A 43 -15.82 -11.97 4.76
N ARG A 44 -16.56 -11.24 5.61
CA ARG A 44 -16.49 -9.77 5.67
C ARG A 44 -15.14 -9.33 6.22
N ILE A 45 -14.47 -8.45 5.50
CA ILE A 45 -13.15 -7.94 5.89
C ILE A 45 -13.31 -6.89 6.99
N HIS A 46 -12.56 -7.02 8.09
CA HIS A 46 -12.57 -6.10 9.22
C HIS A 46 -11.23 -5.39 9.45
N GLN A 47 -10.13 -6.03 9.04
CA GLN A 47 -8.79 -5.46 9.23
C GLN A 47 -7.89 -5.72 8.04
N VAL A 48 -7.08 -4.71 7.70
CA VAL A 48 -5.94 -4.83 6.80
C VAL A 48 -4.71 -4.32 7.53
N ALA A 49 -3.64 -5.11 7.55
CA ALA A 49 -2.36 -4.68 8.11
C ALA A 49 -1.28 -4.83 7.05
N ILE A 50 -0.53 -3.76 6.84
CA ILE A 50 0.59 -3.73 5.90
C ILE A 50 1.84 -3.36 6.67
N ARG A 51 2.88 -4.19 6.56
CA ARG A 51 4.21 -3.89 7.07
C ARG A 51 5.17 -3.79 5.90
N GLU A 52 5.94 -2.72 5.86
CA GLU A 52 7.11 -2.58 5.00
C GLU A 52 8.34 -2.31 5.86
N HIS A 53 9.27 -3.26 5.86
CA HIS A 53 10.57 -3.19 6.54
C HIS A 53 11.66 -3.36 5.48
N ARG A 54 12.35 -2.28 5.15
CA ARG A 54 13.26 -2.25 4.00
C ARG A 54 14.48 -1.36 4.21
N GLU A 55 15.31 -1.29 3.20
CA GLU A 55 16.43 -0.38 3.07
C GLU A 55 15.98 1.08 2.82
N PRO A 56 16.86 2.07 3.07
CA PRO A 56 16.61 3.49 2.79
C PRO A 56 16.29 3.77 1.33
N PHE A 57 15.74 4.94 1.06
CA PHE A 57 15.62 5.42 -0.31
C PHE A 57 16.98 5.57 -0.99
N TYR A 58 17.10 4.97 -2.18
CA TYR A 58 18.25 5.21 -3.04
C TYR A 58 18.32 6.67 -3.50
N PRO A 59 19.54 7.21 -3.74
CA PRO A 59 19.69 8.51 -4.36
C PRO A 59 18.98 8.56 -5.72
N LYS A 60 18.26 9.65 -5.98
CA LYS A 60 17.67 9.95 -7.29
C LYS A 60 18.36 11.17 -7.90
N VAL A 61 18.10 11.43 -9.17
CA VAL A 61 18.70 12.55 -9.91
C VAL A 61 18.49 13.87 -9.15
N GLY A 62 19.59 14.56 -8.83
CA GLY A 62 19.55 15.83 -8.08
C GLY A 62 19.05 15.69 -6.65
N ASP A 63 19.07 14.48 -6.09
CA ASP A 63 18.69 14.16 -4.71
C ASP A 63 17.29 14.71 -4.31
N TRP A 64 16.42 14.88 -5.31
CA TRP A 64 15.11 15.51 -5.14
C TRP A 64 14.26 14.79 -4.10
N ASN A 65 14.43 13.47 -3.94
CA ASN A 65 13.68 12.64 -3.00
C ASN A 65 14.16 12.73 -1.53
N ARG A 66 15.09 13.63 -1.23
CA ARG A 66 15.55 13.88 0.14
C ARG A 66 14.69 14.91 0.88
N PHE A 67 13.81 15.62 0.18
CA PHE A 67 13.04 16.73 0.74
C PHE A 67 11.54 16.55 0.53
N SER A 68 10.78 16.68 1.64
CA SER A 68 9.32 16.61 1.64
C SER A 68 8.68 17.67 0.76
N ALA A 69 9.32 18.84 0.60
CA ALA A 69 8.86 19.88 -0.32
C ALA A 69 8.79 19.42 -1.77
N ASN A 70 9.64 18.46 -2.17
CA ASN A 70 9.68 17.93 -3.54
C ASN A 70 8.74 16.73 -3.74
N THR A 71 8.52 15.95 -2.68
CA THR A 71 7.89 14.62 -2.77
C THR A 71 6.53 14.54 -2.09
N GLY A 72 6.20 15.49 -1.24
CA GLY A 72 5.10 15.39 -0.27
C GLY A 72 5.46 14.58 0.98
N GLY A 73 6.72 14.11 1.09
CA GLY A 73 7.22 13.27 2.18
C GLY A 73 7.00 11.78 1.95
N THR A 74 7.63 10.96 2.78
CA THR A 74 7.68 9.48 2.64
C THR A 74 6.29 8.85 2.60
N LEU A 75 5.34 9.33 3.42
CA LEU A 75 3.98 8.77 3.46
C LEU A 75 3.15 9.13 2.22
N VAL A 76 3.56 10.14 1.44
CA VAL A 76 2.96 10.49 0.15
C VAL A 76 3.68 9.77 -0.99
N GLU A 77 5.00 9.97 -1.12
CA GLU A 77 5.76 9.45 -2.27
C GLU A 77 5.78 7.93 -2.32
N LYS A 78 5.97 7.29 -1.17
CA LYS A 78 6.12 5.83 -1.09
C LYS A 78 4.82 5.14 -0.65
N CYS A 79 4.18 5.64 0.39
CA CYS A 79 3.10 4.89 1.04
C CYS A 79 1.73 5.06 0.36
N CYS A 80 1.60 5.94 -0.63
CA CYS A 80 0.38 6.02 -1.45
C CYS A 80 0.00 4.67 -2.08
N HIS A 81 0.97 3.83 -2.44
CA HIS A 81 0.73 2.46 -2.91
C HIS A 81 0.01 1.61 -1.86
N TYR A 82 0.38 1.71 -0.60
CA TYR A 82 -0.23 0.95 0.49
C TYR A 82 -1.60 1.48 0.87
N PHE A 83 -1.78 2.80 0.93
CA PHE A 83 -3.10 3.39 1.15
C PHE A 83 -4.08 3.02 0.04
N ASN A 84 -3.61 3.01 -1.21
CA ASN A 84 -4.40 2.51 -2.33
C ASN A 84 -4.79 1.03 -2.17
N LEU A 85 -3.86 0.18 -1.73
CA LEU A 85 -4.17 -1.23 -1.47
C LEU A 85 -5.19 -1.42 -0.34
N MET A 86 -5.10 -0.64 0.74
CA MET A 86 -6.07 -0.69 1.83
C MET A 86 -7.48 -0.37 1.34
N ASP A 87 -7.63 0.73 0.60
CA ASP A 87 -8.91 1.16 0.04
C ASP A 87 -9.48 0.13 -0.94
N LEU A 88 -8.61 -0.42 -1.81
CA LEU A 88 -8.98 -1.45 -2.78
C LEU A 88 -9.45 -2.74 -2.09
N ILE A 89 -8.69 -3.24 -1.12
CA ILE A 89 -9.00 -4.48 -0.40
C ILE A 89 -10.32 -4.36 0.36
N LEU A 90 -10.52 -3.22 1.05
CA LEU A 90 -11.74 -2.96 1.82
C LEU A 90 -12.94 -2.57 0.96
N GLY A 91 -12.69 -2.09 -0.29
CA GLY A 91 -13.73 -1.54 -1.14
C GLY A 91 -14.37 -0.27 -0.58
N GLN A 92 -13.65 0.51 0.22
CA GLN A 92 -14.15 1.66 0.96
C GLN A 92 -13.19 2.85 0.86
N ARG A 93 -13.69 4.02 1.26
CA ARG A 93 -12.89 5.25 1.38
C ARG A 93 -12.54 5.50 2.84
N PRO A 94 -11.30 5.93 3.17
CA PRO A 94 -10.90 6.21 4.53
C PRO A 94 -11.66 7.42 5.11
N THR A 95 -11.89 7.42 6.41
CA THR A 95 -12.60 8.52 7.11
C THR A 95 -11.71 9.29 8.04
N LYS A 96 -10.81 8.60 8.75
CA LYS A 96 -9.98 9.21 9.79
C LYS A 96 -8.62 8.54 9.86
N ILE A 97 -7.57 9.34 10.02
CA ILE A 97 -6.18 8.90 10.04
C ILE A 97 -5.54 9.31 11.35
N TYR A 98 -4.83 8.39 12.00
CA TYR A 98 -3.90 8.69 13.08
C TYR A 98 -2.52 8.12 12.74
N ALA A 99 -1.47 8.90 12.98
CA ALA A 99 -0.12 8.48 12.70
C ALA A 99 0.90 8.98 13.73
N SER A 100 1.93 8.16 13.95
CA SER A 100 3.14 8.50 14.70
C SER A 100 4.35 8.08 13.89
N GLY A 101 5.36 8.94 13.77
CA GLY A 101 6.55 8.65 12.97
C GLY A 101 7.58 9.75 13.04
N GLY A 102 8.68 9.56 12.32
CA GLY A 102 9.74 10.56 12.26
C GLY A 102 10.95 10.06 11.50
N GLN A 103 11.96 10.93 11.40
CA GLN A 103 13.30 10.60 10.92
C GLN A 103 14.17 10.26 12.13
N ARG A 104 14.73 9.05 12.18
CA ARG A 104 15.47 8.55 13.35
C ARG A 104 16.86 8.02 13.03
N VAL A 105 17.07 7.49 11.84
CA VAL A 105 18.28 6.77 11.45
C VAL A 105 18.85 7.25 10.13
N ASN A 106 18.01 7.36 9.09
CA ASN A 106 18.46 7.58 7.74
C ASN A 106 18.70 9.06 7.43
N HIS A 107 19.72 9.34 6.62
CA HIS A 107 20.00 10.65 6.00
C HIS A 107 20.29 11.79 6.99
N LEU A 108 20.58 11.50 8.27
CA LEU A 108 20.83 12.52 9.30
C LEU A 108 22.15 13.27 9.07
N ASP A 109 23.15 12.59 8.50
CA ASP A 109 24.49 13.15 8.23
C ASP A 109 24.63 13.73 6.82
N GLU A 110 23.60 13.58 5.96
CA GLU A 110 23.60 14.11 4.61
C GLU A 110 23.37 15.62 4.61
N ARG A 111 23.98 16.32 3.66
CA ARG A 111 23.82 17.77 3.46
C ARG A 111 23.72 18.09 1.97
N TYR A 112 22.68 18.80 1.59
CA TYR A 112 22.40 19.25 0.23
C TYR A 112 22.19 20.76 0.24
N ALA A 113 23.11 21.51 -0.36
CA ALA A 113 23.13 22.98 -0.30
C ALA A 113 22.98 23.53 1.15
N GLY A 114 23.58 22.82 2.13
CA GLY A 114 23.51 23.19 3.55
C GLY A 114 22.27 22.70 4.32
N GLN A 115 21.32 22.10 3.62
CA GLN A 115 20.09 21.53 4.24
C GLN A 115 20.25 20.05 4.55
N THR A 116 19.67 19.62 5.67
CA THR A 116 19.52 18.19 6.01
C THR A 116 18.22 17.67 5.40
N PRO A 117 18.20 16.44 4.87
CA PRO A 117 16.96 15.76 4.49
C PRO A 117 15.90 15.79 5.59
N ASP A 118 14.63 15.91 5.19
CA ASP A 118 13.50 16.03 6.11
C ASP A 118 12.44 14.92 5.93
N ILE A 119 12.79 13.86 5.17
CA ILE A 119 11.92 12.72 4.94
C ILE A 119 11.98 11.77 6.14
N LEU A 120 10.81 11.34 6.62
CA LEU A 120 10.75 10.34 7.70
C LEU A 120 11.16 8.95 7.20
N ASP A 121 11.70 8.15 8.12
CA ASP A 121 12.19 6.79 7.87
C ASP A 121 11.42 5.70 8.63
N SER A 122 10.51 6.08 9.52
CA SER A 122 9.66 5.15 10.25
C SER A 122 8.33 5.78 10.64
N ALA A 123 7.25 4.99 10.56
CA ALA A 123 5.93 5.43 10.98
C ALA A 123 4.98 4.25 11.26
N PHE A 124 4.05 4.47 12.19
CA PHE A 124 2.83 3.69 12.32
C PHE A 124 1.65 4.58 11.91
N VAL A 125 0.81 4.07 11.01
CA VAL A 125 -0.39 4.77 10.56
C VAL A 125 -1.61 3.88 10.77
N VAL A 126 -2.66 4.42 11.39
CA VAL A 126 -3.96 3.76 11.55
C VAL A 126 -4.99 4.50 10.70
N VAL A 127 -5.77 3.75 9.94
CA VAL A 127 -6.79 4.25 9.03
C VAL A 127 -8.15 3.66 9.42
N ASP A 128 -9.11 4.50 9.76
CA ASP A 128 -10.49 4.10 10.06
C ASP A 128 -11.38 4.25 8.81
N TYR A 129 -12.33 3.32 8.65
CA TYR A 129 -13.31 3.27 7.56
C TYR A 129 -14.76 3.36 8.08
N PRO A 130 -15.73 3.75 7.21
CA PRO A 130 -17.10 4.08 7.66
C PRO A 130 -17.84 2.93 8.36
N ASP A 131 -17.60 1.68 7.95
CA ASP A 131 -18.28 0.49 8.50
C ASP A 131 -17.61 -0.07 9.76
N GLY A 132 -16.57 0.62 10.28
CA GLY A 132 -15.79 0.21 11.43
C GLY A 132 -14.60 -0.69 11.10
N ALA A 133 -14.37 -1.01 9.83
CA ALA A 133 -13.13 -1.66 9.40
C ALA A 133 -11.92 -0.73 9.66
N ARG A 134 -10.76 -1.31 9.82
CA ARG A 134 -9.51 -0.59 10.08
C ARG A 134 -8.36 -1.12 9.25
N ALA A 135 -7.47 -0.21 8.88
CA ALA A 135 -6.19 -0.62 8.33
C ALA A 135 -5.02 0.01 9.10
N MET A 136 -3.84 -0.61 8.98
CA MET A 136 -2.61 -0.05 9.55
C MET A 136 -1.44 -0.22 8.59
N LEU A 137 -0.52 0.72 8.66
CA LEU A 137 0.81 0.65 8.06
C LEU A 137 1.86 0.66 9.16
N ASP A 138 2.79 -0.30 9.11
CA ASP A 138 4.02 -0.35 9.90
C ASP A 138 5.19 -0.17 8.92
N LEU A 139 5.76 1.04 8.89
CA LEU A 139 6.85 1.42 8.00
C LEU A 139 8.16 1.52 8.78
N CYS A 140 9.20 0.83 8.31
CA CYS A 140 10.57 0.99 8.77
C CYS A 140 11.53 0.92 7.57
N MET A 141 12.28 2.00 7.34
CA MET A 141 13.20 2.12 6.21
C MET A 141 14.68 2.03 6.63
N TYR A 142 14.95 1.35 7.74
CA TYR A 142 16.29 0.99 8.23
C TYR A 142 16.33 -0.46 8.73
N ALA A 143 15.63 -1.33 8.00
CA ALA A 143 15.50 -2.76 8.31
C ALA A 143 15.92 -3.61 7.09
N GLU A 144 17.13 -3.39 6.59
CA GLU A 144 17.68 -3.92 5.34
C GLU A 144 17.71 -5.45 5.29
N ASN A 145 17.88 -6.10 6.45
CA ASN A 145 17.98 -7.56 6.55
C ASN A 145 16.65 -8.27 6.86
N SER A 146 15.53 -7.65 6.50
CA SER A 146 14.23 -8.32 6.61
C SER A 146 14.11 -9.46 5.60
N VAL A 147 13.67 -10.63 6.05
CA VAL A 147 13.42 -11.80 5.17
C VAL A 147 12.29 -11.50 4.20
N ASP A 148 11.19 -10.96 4.74
CA ASP A 148 10.06 -10.46 3.96
C ASP A 148 9.95 -8.95 4.20
N ASN A 149 10.30 -8.18 3.18
CA ASN A 149 10.26 -6.72 3.22
C ASN A 149 8.82 -6.20 3.28
N GLU A 150 7.91 -6.88 2.62
CA GLU A 150 6.49 -6.53 2.59
C GLU A 150 5.64 -7.70 3.09
N HIS A 151 4.81 -7.42 4.08
CA HIS A 151 3.85 -8.36 4.64
C HIS A 151 2.47 -7.71 4.68
N ILE A 152 1.55 -8.19 3.84
CA ILE A 152 0.18 -7.70 3.76
C ILE A 152 -0.75 -8.76 4.34
N THR A 153 -1.58 -8.34 5.28
CA THR A 153 -2.53 -9.21 5.98
C THR A 153 -3.95 -8.69 5.81
N VAL A 154 -4.87 -9.56 5.43
CA VAL A 154 -6.32 -9.29 5.35
C VAL A 154 -7.03 -10.22 6.31
N ILE A 155 -7.82 -9.67 7.23
CA ILE A 155 -8.55 -10.43 8.26
C ILE A 155 -10.03 -10.14 8.13
N GLY A 156 -10.79 -11.19 7.92
CA GLY A 156 -12.23 -11.19 7.95
C GLY A 156 -12.79 -12.04 9.09
N ASP A 157 -14.11 -12.12 9.19
CA ASP A 157 -14.81 -12.90 10.21
C ASP A 157 -14.73 -14.41 10.01
N GLU A 158 -14.39 -14.87 8.77
CA GLU A 158 -14.25 -16.29 8.45
C GLU A 158 -12.81 -16.75 8.25
N GLY A 159 -11.83 -15.84 8.16
CA GLY A 159 -10.45 -16.24 7.91
C GLY A 159 -9.46 -15.10 7.81
N LYS A 160 -8.23 -15.49 7.43
CA LYS A 160 -7.09 -14.59 7.27
C LYS A 160 -6.32 -14.95 6.00
N LEU A 161 -5.95 -13.94 5.22
CA LEU A 161 -4.98 -14.02 4.12
C LEU A 161 -3.70 -13.28 4.50
N GLU A 162 -2.55 -13.81 4.06
CA GLU A 162 -1.25 -13.16 4.20
C GLU A 162 -0.48 -13.26 2.90
N SER A 163 0.04 -12.13 2.42
CA SER A 163 0.96 -12.04 1.28
C SER A 163 2.33 -11.63 1.78
N LEU A 164 3.38 -12.35 1.39
CA LEU A 164 4.76 -12.18 1.83
C LEU A 164 5.66 -11.97 0.62
N LEU A 165 6.43 -10.90 0.61
CA LEU A 165 7.36 -10.51 -0.44
C LEU A 165 8.75 -10.23 0.17
N PRO A 166 9.81 -10.73 -0.42
CA PRO A 166 9.97 -11.33 -1.75
C PRO A 166 9.69 -12.83 -1.83
N ALA A 167 9.26 -13.50 -0.76
CA ALA A 167 8.98 -14.95 -0.77
C ALA A 167 7.92 -15.38 -1.80
N LEU A 168 7.14 -14.42 -2.34
CA LEU A 168 6.02 -14.66 -3.25
C LEU A 168 5.00 -15.66 -2.67
N THR A 169 4.81 -15.61 -1.38
CA THR A 169 4.00 -16.57 -0.64
C THR A 169 2.63 -15.99 -0.30
N LEU A 170 1.60 -16.78 -0.51
CA LEU A 170 0.24 -16.50 -0.07
C LEU A 170 -0.20 -17.59 0.92
N ARG A 171 -0.77 -17.16 2.05
CA ARG A 171 -1.32 -18.03 3.09
C ARG A 171 -2.79 -17.75 3.27
N LEU A 172 -3.58 -18.81 3.46
CA LEU A 172 -5.00 -18.75 3.83
C LEU A 172 -5.25 -19.61 5.05
N GLY A 173 -5.74 -19.01 6.12
CA GLY A 173 -6.26 -19.72 7.30
C GLY A 173 -7.75 -19.47 7.46
N LYS A 174 -8.54 -20.52 7.56
CA LYS A 174 -10.00 -20.45 7.82
C LYS A 174 -10.30 -20.61 9.31
N ARG A 175 -11.23 -19.82 9.86
CA ARG A 175 -11.69 -20.00 11.25
C ARG A 175 -12.35 -21.36 11.48
N ALA A 176 -13.07 -21.89 10.48
CA ALA A 176 -13.70 -23.19 10.55
C ALA A 176 -12.71 -24.36 10.73
N ASP A 177 -11.41 -24.13 10.43
CA ASP A 177 -10.36 -25.13 10.62
C ASP A 177 -9.66 -25.03 11.97
N TRP A 178 -10.04 -24.06 12.78
CA TRP A 178 -9.57 -23.93 14.15
C TRP A 178 -10.08 -25.09 15.01
N GLY A 179 -9.19 -25.75 15.74
CA GLY A 179 -9.53 -26.89 16.59
C GLY A 179 -9.57 -28.24 15.89
N LYS A 180 -9.50 -28.32 14.56
CA LYS A 180 -9.28 -29.58 13.81
C LYS A 180 -7.83 -30.09 13.93
N ARG A 181 -7.04 -29.48 14.82
CA ARG A 181 -5.61 -29.77 15.03
C ARG A 181 -5.47 -30.94 16.01
N GLU A 182 -4.77 -31.97 15.60
CA GLU A 182 -4.52 -33.13 16.46
C GLU A 182 -3.44 -32.89 17.53
N VAL A 183 -2.63 -31.85 17.46
CA VAL A 183 -1.53 -31.67 18.44
C VAL A 183 -1.12 -30.22 18.64
N TRP A 184 -1.25 -29.73 19.87
CA TRP A 184 -0.51 -28.59 20.39
C TRP A 184 0.95 -28.99 20.61
N GLY A 185 1.92 -28.31 19.99
CA GLY A 185 3.32 -28.45 20.36
C GLY A 185 4.27 -29.03 19.33
N GLN A 186 3.86 -29.33 18.12
CA GLN A 186 4.86 -29.64 17.07
C GLN A 186 5.38 -28.35 16.44
N ALA A 187 6.65 -28.09 16.66
CA ALA A 187 7.44 -26.98 16.10
C ALA A 187 7.72 -27.19 14.59
N SER A 188 6.72 -27.44 13.81
CA SER A 188 6.82 -27.28 12.36
C SER A 188 6.06 -26.03 12.00
N GLY A 189 6.76 -24.99 11.54
CA GLY A 189 6.31 -23.63 11.29
C GLY A 189 5.13 -23.43 10.32
N THR A 190 4.40 -24.47 9.99
CA THR A 190 3.13 -24.43 9.28
C THR A 190 2.04 -24.85 10.25
N GLY A 191 1.25 -23.87 10.73
CA GLY A 191 0.03 -24.21 11.46
C GLY A 191 -0.81 -25.14 10.59
N ARG A 192 -1.08 -26.39 11.05
CA ARG A 192 -2.02 -27.28 10.36
C ARG A 192 -3.34 -26.53 10.19
N GLY A 193 -3.94 -26.56 9.01
CA GLY A 193 -5.14 -25.80 8.66
C GLY A 193 -4.86 -24.45 7.99
N VAL A 194 -3.59 -24.05 7.77
CA VAL A 194 -3.22 -22.92 6.92
C VAL A 194 -2.72 -23.44 5.59
N ALA A 195 -3.41 -23.10 4.51
CA ALA A 195 -2.93 -23.34 3.15
C ALA A 195 -1.81 -22.35 2.82
N VAL A 196 -0.68 -22.86 2.33
CA VAL A 196 0.48 -22.04 1.95
C VAL A 196 0.83 -22.37 0.51
N ARG A 197 0.97 -21.35 -0.33
CA ARG A 197 1.39 -21.54 -1.71
C ARG A 197 2.28 -20.40 -2.18
N ARG A 198 3.17 -20.69 -3.10
CA ARG A 198 3.90 -19.69 -3.87
C ARG A 198 3.03 -19.24 -5.02
N VAL A 199 2.98 -17.93 -5.28
CA VAL A 199 2.18 -17.33 -6.35
C VAL A 199 3.10 -16.62 -7.33
N TRP A 200 3.04 -17.01 -8.59
CA TRP A 200 3.75 -16.39 -9.70
C TRP A 200 2.86 -16.42 -10.95
N ASP A 201 2.91 -15.36 -11.73
CA ASP A 201 2.26 -15.31 -13.05
C ASP A 201 3.29 -15.67 -14.13
N THR A 202 3.07 -16.80 -14.80
CA THR A 202 3.96 -17.31 -15.87
C THR A 202 3.95 -16.44 -17.12
N ASN A 203 3.01 -15.52 -17.27
CA ASN A 203 2.96 -14.57 -18.38
C ASN A 203 3.92 -13.39 -18.19
N ILE A 204 4.47 -13.21 -16.99
CA ILE A 204 5.44 -12.16 -16.70
C ILE A 204 6.76 -12.49 -17.43
N ARG A 205 7.09 -11.66 -18.42
CA ARG A 205 8.36 -11.78 -19.17
C ARG A 205 9.49 -10.98 -18.52
N TYR A 206 9.16 -9.91 -17.81
CA TYR A 206 10.11 -9.01 -17.17
C TYR A 206 9.69 -8.78 -15.72
N ALA A 207 10.44 -9.37 -14.79
CA ALA A 207 10.11 -9.31 -13.36
C ALA A 207 10.32 -7.91 -12.77
N GLY A 208 11.42 -7.21 -13.14
CA GLY A 208 11.77 -5.92 -12.55
C GLY A 208 11.91 -6.00 -11.02
N GLN A 209 11.82 -4.85 -10.35
CA GLN A 209 11.96 -4.76 -8.90
C GLN A 209 10.68 -5.14 -8.13
N HIS A 210 9.51 -5.07 -8.77
CA HIS A 210 8.20 -5.36 -8.17
C HIS A 210 7.57 -6.64 -8.72
N PHE A 211 8.40 -7.68 -8.92
CA PHE A 211 7.95 -9.05 -9.27
C PHE A 211 7.05 -9.10 -10.50
N GLY A 212 7.27 -8.22 -11.46
CA GLY A 212 6.52 -8.12 -12.71
C GLY A 212 5.27 -7.23 -12.64
N ALA A 213 5.00 -6.57 -11.52
CA ALA A 213 3.86 -5.69 -11.38
C ALA A 213 3.82 -4.58 -12.44
N SER A 214 4.93 -3.87 -12.65
CA SER A 214 5.06 -2.85 -13.70
C SER A 214 4.81 -3.41 -15.10
N TYR A 215 5.27 -4.65 -15.39
CA TYR A 215 5.02 -5.31 -16.67
C TYR A 215 3.52 -5.57 -16.89
N ILE A 216 2.83 -6.08 -15.88
CA ILE A 216 1.39 -6.32 -15.93
C ILE A 216 0.63 -5.00 -16.07
N GLU A 217 1.01 -3.98 -15.30
CA GLU A 217 0.40 -2.66 -15.38
C GLU A 217 0.49 -2.06 -16.80
N HIS A 218 1.67 -2.10 -17.41
CA HIS A 218 1.86 -1.64 -18.79
C HIS A 218 1.03 -2.43 -19.81
N GLN A 219 0.86 -3.74 -19.62
CA GLN A 219 -0.03 -4.54 -20.47
C GLN A 219 -1.50 -4.12 -20.32
N ARG A 220 -1.96 -3.86 -19.11
CA ARG A 220 -3.33 -3.41 -18.84
C ARG A 220 -3.57 -2.00 -19.38
N PHE A 221 -2.62 -1.09 -19.17
CA PHE A 221 -2.66 0.24 -19.77
C PHE A 221 -2.75 0.19 -21.30
N ALA A 222 -1.89 -0.62 -21.93
CA ALA A 222 -1.91 -0.79 -23.38
C ALA A 222 -3.23 -1.42 -23.87
N ALA A 223 -3.83 -2.34 -23.11
CA ALA A 223 -5.14 -2.91 -23.44
C ALA A 223 -6.25 -1.86 -23.34
N ALA A 224 -6.26 -1.03 -22.29
CA ALA A 224 -7.21 0.06 -22.12
C ALA A 224 -7.10 1.08 -23.28
N LEU A 225 -5.89 1.44 -23.69
CA LEU A 225 -5.66 2.31 -24.84
C LEU A 225 -6.24 1.73 -26.15
N ARG A 226 -6.03 0.44 -26.41
CA ARG A 226 -6.54 -0.22 -27.64
C ARG A 226 -8.03 -0.36 -27.66
N SER A 227 -8.67 -0.59 -26.50
CA SER A 227 -10.13 -0.75 -26.40
C SER A 227 -10.88 0.56 -26.27
N GLY A 228 -10.17 1.69 -26.04
CA GLY A 228 -10.80 2.96 -25.69
C GLY A 228 -11.50 2.93 -24.32
N GLY A 229 -11.11 1.98 -23.45
CA GLY A 229 -11.65 1.83 -22.11
C GLY A 229 -11.12 2.87 -21.12
N PRO A 230 -11.73 2.97 -19.92
CA PRO A 230 -11.26 3.86 -18.87
C PRO A 230 -9.94 3.37 -18.27
N ALA A 231 -9.26 4.26 -17.56
CA ALA A 231 -8.16 3.86 -16.68
C ALA A 231 -8.66 2.92 -15.57
N GLU A 232 -7.93 1.86 -15.29
CA GLU A 232 -8.22 0.97 -14.16
C GLU A 232 -7.99 1.71 -12.83
N ILE A 233 -7.01 2.62 -12.83
CA ILE A 233 -6.70 3.49 -11.70
C ILE A 233 -6.73 4.93 -12.19
N GLY A 234 -7.78 5.65 -11.81
CA GLY A 234 -7.98 7.04 -12.19
C GLY A 234 -7.34 8.03 -11.21
N LEU A 235 -7.35 9.31 -11.60
CA LEU A 235 -6.80 10.40 -10.79
C LEU A 235 -7.49 10.55 -9.42
N GLU A 236 -8.80 10.33 -9.32
CA GLU A 236 -9.51 10.41 -8.05
C GLU A 236 -9.00 9.40 -7.03
N GLU A 237 -8.77 8.17 -7.48
CA GLU A 237 -8.23 7.10 -6.66
C GLU A 237 -6.79 7.41 -6.22
N GLY A 238 -5.96 7.86 -7.17
CA GLY A 238 -4.60 8.31 -6.87
C GLY A 238 -4.57 9.48 -5.89
N LEU A 239 -5.46 10.45 -6.06
CA LEU A 239 -5.54 11.63 -5.18
C LEU A 239 -5.97 11.25 -3.76
N ARG A 240 -6.91 10.29 -3.59
CA ARG A 240 -7.27 9.79 -2.26
C ARG A 240 -6.10 9.14 -1.54
N SER A 241 -5.31 8.31 -2.23
CA SER A 241 -4.14 7.68 -1.61
C SER A 241 -3.08 8.70 -1.20
N VAL A 242 -2.86 9.74 -2.00
CA VAL A 242 -2.00 10.89 -1.65
C VAL A 242 -2.56 11.66 -0.47
N ALA A 243 -3.87 11.93 -0.45
CA ALA A 243 -4.54 12.64 0.65
C ALA A 243 -4.42 11.88 1.99
N THR A 244 -4.48 10.54 1.97
CA THR A 244 -4.24 9.71 3.15
C THR A 244 -2.82 9.90 3.68
N GLY A 245 -1.82 9.95 2.80
CA GLY A 245 -0.43 10.26 3.17
C GLY A 245 -0.27 11.68 3.78
N ILE A 246 -0.94 12.67 3.19
CA ILE A 246 -0.96 14.05 3.72
C ILE A 246 -1.63 14.10 5.11
N ALA A 247 -2.77 13.41 5.27
CA ALA A 247 -3.46 13.32 6.56
C ALA A 247 -2.55 12.67 7.63
N ALA A 248 -1.82 11.63 7.26
CA ALA A 248 -0.87 10.97 8.17
C ALA A 248 0.29 11.90 8.57
N HIS A 249 0.88 12.68 7.65
CA HIS A 249 1.88 13.70 7.98
C HIS A 249 1.31 14.79 8.89
N ARG A 250 0.07 15.26 8.64
CA ARG A 250 -0.61 16.23 9.52
C ARG A 250 -0.86 15.65 10.92
N SER A 251 -1.22 14.37 11.00
CA SER A 251 -1.41 13.67 12.28
C SER A 251 -0.12 13.58 13.07
N ILE A 252 1.00 13.24 12.43
CA ILE A 252 2.33 13.22 13.06
C ILE A 252 2.69 14.61 13.60
N ALA A 253 2.49 15.65 12.81
CA ALA A 253 2.84 17.02 13.17
C ALA A 253 1.99 17.57 14.32
N SER A 254 0.70 17.22 14.37
CA SER A 254 -0.23 17.71 15.40
C SER A 254 -0.35 16.82 16.64
N GLY A 255 0.02 15.53 16.52
CA GLY A 255 -0.24 14.50 17.53
C GLY A 255 -1.73 14.13 17.64
N GLN A 256 -2.57 14.56 16.69
CA GLN A 256 -4.01 14.34 16.70
C GLN A 256 -4.48 13.51 15.49
N ALA A 257 -5.63 12.87 15.61
CA ALA A 257 -6.26 12.24 14.46
C ALA A 257 -6.77 13.31 13.46
N VAL A 258 -6.69 13.03 12.18
CA VAL A 258 -7.10 13.91 11.08
C VAL A 258 -8.25 13.26 10.33
N TRP A 259 -9.34 14.00 10.13
CA TRP A 259 -10.46 13.56 9.31
C TRP A 259 -10.15 13.77 7.82
N MET A 260 -10.52 12.80 6.99
CA MET A 260 -10.29 12.92 5.55
C MET A 260 -11.06 14.08 4.93
N ALA A 261 -12.21 14.44 5.48
CA ALA A 261 -12.98 15.62 5.07
C ALA A 261 -12.21 16.96 5.25
N ASP A 262 -11.21 17.01 6.15
CA ASP A 262 -10.37 18.19 6.35
C ASP A 262 -9.18 18.24 5.36
N VAL A 263 -9.01 17.21 4.54
CA VAL A 263 -7.89 17.09 3.57
C VAL A 263 -8.39 17.01 2.13
N LEU A 264 -9.43 16.23 1.89
CA LEU A 264 -10.04 16.08 0.57
C LEU A 264 -11.06 17.17 0.30
N PRO A 265 -11.11 17.73 -0.92
CA PRO A 265 -12.21 18.57 -1.34
C PRO A 265 -13.55 17.82 -1.25
N GLU A 266 -14.62 18.58 -1.04
CA GLU A 266 -15.98 18.05 -1.01
C GLU A 266 -16.30 17.31 -2.32
N GLY A 267 -16.79 16.06 -2.20
CA GLY A 267 -17.15 15.21 -3.35
C GLY A 267 -16.09 14.22 -3.84
N LEU A 268 -14.86 14.24 -3.27
CA LEU A 268 -13.76 13.31 -3.60
C LEU A 268 -13.56 12.15 -2.62
#